data_f17f0d97e97e8b0c9b1d0380d1df3eca
#
_entry.id   f17f0d97e97e8b0c9b1d0380d1df3eca
#
_cell.length_a   1.000
_cell.length_b   1.000
_cell.length_c   1.000
_cell.angle_alpha   90.00
_cell.angle_beta   90.00
_cell.angle_gamma   90.00
#
_symmetry.space_group_name_H-M   'P 1'
#
loop_
_entity.id
_entity.type
_entity.pdbx_description
1 polymer ?
#
loop_
_entity_poly.entity_id
_entity_poly.type
_entity_poly.pdbx_seq_one_letter_code
_entity_poly.pdbx_strand_id
1 'polypeptide(L)'
;MADAEMENKMGTENEYGADQIQILEGLEAVRKRPGMYIGSTSARGLHHLVYEIVDNAVDEALAGYCKNIEVTINPDNSITVEDDGRGIPVGMNHKAGKSALEVVYTVLHAGGKFGGGGYKVSGGLHGVGASVVNALSTKLSVEVYKDGQIYSQSYKIGKPDEPVKVIGKCSAEKHGTKVTFHPDPTIFEETVYDYDTLKQRLRETAFLTKGLRIVLSDARVDPVHTHEFHYAGGIKEFVTYLNKSKEALYPEVIYCEGTRDGVYVEVAMQHNDSYNDATYSFVNNIITPEGGTHLAGFRNALTKTFNTYARANKILK
;
A
#
# COMPACT_ATOMS: atom_id res chain seq x y z
N MET A 1 24.78 52.21 52.96
CA MET A 1 24.47 50.81 53.14
C MET A 1 23.14 50.53 52.47
N ALA A 2 23.19 50.26 51.20
CA ALA A 2 22.05 49.83 50.40
C ALA A 2 22.61 49.40 49.03
N ASP A 3 23.52 48.45 49.07
CA ASP A 3 24.04 47.75 47.88
C ASP A 3 24.14 46.30 48.28
N ALA A 4 23.33 45.46 47.65
CA ALA A 4 23.47 44.05 47.54
C ALA A 4 22.12 43.32 47.63
N GLU A 5 21.27 43.47 46.61
CA GLU A 5 20.24 42.45 46.31
C GLU A 5 19.73 42.66 44.85
N MET A 6 20.67 42.70 43.91
CA MET A 6 20.45 42.54 42.48
C MET A 6 21.24 41.32 42.01
N GLU A 7 20.98 40.19 42.61
CA GLU A 7 21.53 38.91 42.09
C GLU A 7 20.42 38.05 41.51
N ASN A 8 20.55 37.86 40.20
CA ASN A 8 20.33 36.59 39.52
C ASN A 8 18.88 36.08 39.38
N LYS A 9 18.13 36.74 38.49
CA LYS A 9 17.14 36.03 37.66
C LYS A 9 17.67 35.87 36.24
N MET A 10 18.85 35.31 36.10
CA MET A 10 19.28 34.69 34.82
C MET A 10 18.59 33.33 34.76
N GLY A 11 17.89 33.13 33.65
CA GLY A 11 17.06 31.98 33.39
C GLY A 11 17.77 30.66 33.64
N THR A 12 17.05 29.73 34.21
CA THR A 12 17.36 28.34 34.16
C THR A 12 17.38 27.95 32.68
N GLU A 13 18.59 27.88 32.10
CA GLU A 13 18.81 27.15 30.85
C GLU A 13 18.13 25.80 31.04
N ASN A 14 17.29 25.43 30.06
CA ASN A 14 16.67 24.12 30.00
C ASN A 14 17.80 23.08 29.93
N GLU A 15 18.29 22.62 31.05
CA GLU A 15 19.26 21.52 31.14
C GLU A 15 18.61 20.31 30.48
N TYR A 16 19.23 19.77 29.40
CA TYR A 16 18.75 18.57 28.73
C TYR A 16 18.88 17.38 29.70
N GLY A 17 17.81 17.12 30.45
CA GLY A 17 17.73 16.07 31.45
C GLY A 17 16.89 14.87 31.01
N ALA A 18 16.95 13.80 31.76
CA ALA A 18 16.23 12.56 31.49
C ALA A 18 14.71 12.76 31.31
N ASP A 19 14.12 13.68 32.05
CA ASP A 19 12.67 13.98 32.01
C ASP A 19 12.22 14.69 30.70
N GLN A 20 13.17 15.18 29.89
CA GLN A 20 12.88 15.75 28.58
C GLN A 20 12.78 14.70 27.47
N ILE A 21 13.16 13.44 27.73
CA ILE A 21 13.01 12.34 26.80
C ILE A 21 11.55 11.93 26.78
N GLN A 22 10.85 12.31 25.69
CA GLN A 22 9.44 11.95 25.48
C GLN A 22 9.33 10.56 24.86
N ILE A 23 8.53 9.71 25.46
CA ILE A 23 8.13 8.42 24.88
C ILE A 23 6.81 8.64 24.16
N LEU A 24 6.79 8.36 22.85
CA LEU A 24 5.58 8.41 22.03
C LEU A 24 5.07 6.99 21.85
N GLU A 25 3.82 6.75 22.21
CA GLU A 25 3.20 5.44 22.10
C GLU A 25 2.03 5.42 21.10
N GLY A 26 1.82 4.27 20.48
CA GLY A 26 0.66 4.01 19.62
C GLY A 26 0.52 5.00 18.47
N LEU A 27 -0.71 5.37 18.15
CA LEU A 27 -1.04 6.23 17.01
C LEU A 27 -0.64 7.70 17.20
N GLU A 28 -0.35 8.12 18.42
CA GLU A 28 0.17 9.47 18.68
C GLU A 28 1.56 9.65 18.07
N ALA A 29 2.40 8.62 18.12
CA ALA A 29 3.70 8.62 17.48
C ALA A 29 3.60 8.84 15.96
N VAL A 30 2.61 8.22 15.31
CA VAL A 30 2.33 8.40 13.88
C VAL A 30 1.96 9.85 13.56
N ARG A 31 1.08 10.45 14.34
CA ARG A 31 0.65 11.83 14.13
C ARG A 31 1.77 12.86 14.35
N LYS A 32 2.63 12.65 15.34
CA LYS A 32 3.78 13.53 15.62
C LYS A 32 4.91 13.40 14.63
N ARG A 33 5.08 12.23 14.00
CA ARG A 33 6.16 11.92 13.04
C ARG A 33 5.63 11.18 11.81
N PRO A 34 4.67 11.74 11.06
CA PRO A 34 4.03 11.04 9.94
C PRO A 34 5.03 10.62 8.85
N GLY A 35 6.04 11.43 8.59
CA GLY A 35 7.09 11.14 7.61
C GLY A 35 7.85 9.84 7.85
N MET A 36 7.91 9.34 9.10
CA MET A 36 8.53 8.04 9.41
C MET A 36 7.71 6.85 8.88
N TYR A 37 6.40 7.03 8.65
CA TYR A 37 5.47 5.98 8.25
C TYR A 37 5.06 6.08 6.79
N ILE A 38 4.89 7.30 6.26
CA ILE A 38 4.41 7.56 4.89
C ILE A 38 5.42 8.32 4.03
N GLY A 39 6.65 8.51 4.52
CA GLY A 39 7.75 9.14 3.81
C GLY A 39 7.71 10.66 3.75
N SER A 40 6.54 11.28 3.62
CA SER A 40 6.36 12.75 3.61
C SER A 40 4.92 13.13 3.94
N THR A 41 4.66 14.42 4.17
CA THR A 41 3.31 15.01 4.33
C THR A 41 2.85 15.77 3.08
N SER A 42 3.62 15.74 2.01
CA SER A 42 3.28 16.29 0.70
C SER A 42 2.26 15.41 -0.04
N ALA A 43 1.89 15.78 -1.28
CA ALA A 43 1.04 14.98 -2.17
C ALA A 43 1.46 13.50 -2.24
N ARG A 44 2.76 13.21 -2.25
CA ARG A 44 3.26 11.83 -2.25
C ARG A 44 2.81 11.03 -1.04
N GLY A 45 2.92 11.59 0.16
CA GLY A 45 2.46 10.94 1.39
C GLY A 45 0.93 10.85 1.46
N LEU A 46 0.21 11.86 0.94
CA LEU A 46 -1.23 11.81 0.82
C LEU A 46 -1.70 10.60 -0.01
N HIS A 47 -1.14 10.41 -1.21
CA HIS A 47 -1.48 9.28 -2.08
C HIS A 47 -1.05 7.94 -1.47
N HIS A 48 0.00 7.93 -0.65
CA HIS A 48 0.45 6.72 0.04
C HIS A 48 -0.62 6.14 0.97
N LEU A 49 -1.50 6.96 1.56
CA LEU A 49 -2.64 6.47 2.35
C LEU A 49 -3.56 5.56 1.52
N VAL A 50 -3.81 5.92 0.26
CA VAL A 50 -4.61 5.09 -0.65
C VAL A 50 -3.90 3.78 -0.93
N TYR A 51 -2.59 3.83 -1.19
CA TYR A 51 -1.80 2.63 -1.49
C TYR A 51 -1.81 1.64 -0.32
N GLU A 52 -1.72 2.10 0.92
CA GLU A 52 -1.77 1.23 2.10
C GLU A 52 -3.09 0.44 2.20
N ILE A 53 -4.23 1.06 1.89
CA ILE A 53 -5.53 0.37 1.92
C ILE A 53 -5.68 -0.55 0.71
N VAL A 54 -5.28 -0.11 -0.49
CA VAL A 54 -5.31 -0.94 -1.71
C VAL A 54 -4.40 -2.15 -1.57
N ASP A 55 -3.19 -1.99 -1.02
CA ASP A 55 -2.23 -3.08 -0.85
C ASP A 55 -2.76 -4.16 0.13
N ASN A 56 -3.62 -3.80 1.08
CA ASN A 56 -4.32 -4.79 1.91
C ASN A 56 -5.30 -5.65 1.09
N ALA A 57 -6.03 -5.05 0.15
CA ALA A 57 -6.92 -5.76 -0.77
C ALA A 57 -6.13 -6.60 -1.80
N VAL A 58 -4.99 -6.09 -2.27
CA VAL A 58 -4.05 -6.84 -3.14
C VAL A 58 -3.50 -8.07 -2.43
N ASP A 59 -3.20 -7.99 -1.13
CA ASP A 59 -2.77 -9.14 -0.34
C ASP A 59 -3.86 -10.23 -0.26
N GLU A 60 -5.15 -9.84 -0.19
CA GLU A 60 -6.27 -10.78 -0.33
C GLU A 60 -6.32 -11.42 -1.74
N ALA A 61 -5.98 -10.65 -2.79
CA ALA A 61 -5.91 -11.17 -4.15
C ALA A 61 -4.74 -12.14 -4.34
N LEU A 62 -3.55 -11.83 -3.81
CA LEU A 62 -2.39 -12.72 -3.81
C LEU A 62 -2.64 -14.02 -3.02
N ALA A 63 -3.48 -13.93 -1.99
CA ALA A 63 -3.94 -15.10 -1.24
C ALA A 63 -5.06 -15.88 -1.96
N GLY A 64 -5.56 -15.39 -3.10
CA GLY A 64 -6.59 -16.04 -3.92
C GLY A 64 -8.04 -15.75 -3.51
N TYR A 65 -8.28 -14.77 -2.64
CA TYR A 65 -9.61 -14.50 -2.10
C TYR A 65 -10.27 -13.24 -2.65
N CYS A 66 -9.54 -12.34 -3.30
CA CYS A 66 -10.07 -11.11 -3.89
C CYS A 66 -9.88 -11.12 -5.41
N LYS A 67 -10.90 -10.64 -6.14
CA LYS A 67 -10.89 -10.51 -7.60
C LYS A 67 -11.23 -9.10 -8.06
N ASN A 68 -11.88 -8.32 -7.22
CA ASN A 68 -12.32 -6.97 -7.55
C ASN A 68 -11.94 -5.99 -6.44
N ILE A 69 -11.36 -4.85 -6.84
CA ILE A 69 -11.08 -3.71 -5.98
C ILE A 69 -11.69 -2.47 -6.63
N GLU A 70 -12.46 -1.71 -5.88
CA GLU A 70 -13.02 -0.45 -6.32
C GLU A 70 -12.45 0.70 -5.47
N VAL A 71 -11.90 1.70 -6.14
CA VAL A 71 -11.32 2.90 -5.51
C VAL A 71 -12.11 4.10 -6.00
N THR A 72 -12.68 4.87 -5.08
CA THR A 72 -13.45 6.07 -5.43
C THR A 72 -12.88 7.29 -4.72
N ILE A 73 -12.59 8.33 -5.50
CA ILE A 73 -12.38 9.67 -4.98
C ILE A 73 -13.76 10.30 -4.84
N ASN A 74 -14.22 10.50 -3.61
CA ASN A 74 -15.55 11.03 -3.34
C ASN A 74 -15.64 12.54 -3.58
N PRO A 75 -16.87 13.11 -3.73
CA PRO A 75 -17.06 14.55 -3.97
C PRO A 75 -16.45 15.46 -2.87
N ASP A 76 -16.36 14.97 -1.64
CA ASP A 76 -15.76 15.65 -0.50
C ASP A 76 -14.24 15.39 -0.36
N ASN A 77 -13.65 14.78 -1.38
CA ASN A 77 -12.23 14.44 -1.43
C ASN A 77 -11.80 13.37 -0.40
N SER A 78 -12.74 12.64 0.18
CA SER A 78 -12.43 11.38 0.86
C SER A 78 -12.16 10.26 -0.16
N ILE A 79 -11.54 9.19 0.30
CA ILE A 79 -11.32 7.99 -0.50
C ILE A 79 -12.16 6.85 0.04
N THR A 80 -12.81 6.13 -0.86
CA THR A 80 -13.41 4.82 -0.55
C THR A 80 -12.66 3.73 -1.31
N VAL A 81 -12.25 2.68 -0.61
CA VAL A 81 -11.72 1.45 -1.20
C VAL A 81 -12.61 0.31 -0.77
N GLU A 82 -13.16 -0.43 -1.73
CA GLU A 82 -13.97 -1.64 -1.48
C GLU A 82 -13.32 -2.83 -2.19
N ASP A 83 -13.17 -3.94 -1.48
CA ASP A 83 -12.68 -5.21 -2.00
C ASP A 83 -13.70 -6.33 -1.80
N ASP A 84 -13.56 -7.40 -2.57
CA ASP A 84 -14.34 -8.63 -2.44
C ASP A 84 -13.52 -9.78 -1.80
N GLY A 85 -12.56 -9.45 -0.92
CA GLY A 85 -11.78 -10.40 -0.15
C GLY A 85 -12.57 -11.08 0.97
N ARG A 86 -11.89 -11.78 1.88
CA ARG A 86 -12.52 -12.50 3.00
C ARG A 86 -13.20 -11.60 4.04
N GLY A 87 -12.91 -10.29 3.99
CA GLY A 87 -13.27 -9.35 5.04
C GLY A 87 -12.40 -9.46 6.30
N ILE A 88 -12.11 -8.34 6.92
CA ILE A 88 -11.35 -8.29 8.18
C ILE A 88 -12.12 -9.05 9.27
N PRO A 89 -11.48 -9.90 10.08
CA PRO A 89 -12.15 -10.56 11.20
C PRO A 89 -12.76 -9.56 12.19
N VAL A 90 -14.01 -9.78 12.58
CA VAL A 90 -14.76 -8.89 13.49
C VAL A 90 -14.87 -9.46 14.91
N GLY A 91 -14.47 -10.71 15.10
CA GLY A 91 -14.50 -11.39 16.40
C GLY A 91 -13.53 -10.79 17.41
N MET A 92 -13.69 -11.17 18.68
CA MET A 92 -12.86 -10.70 19.77
C MET A 92 -11.42 -11.23 19.67
N ASN A 93 -10.44 -10.34 19.72
CA ASN A 93 -9.05 -10.69 19.95
C ASN A 93 -8.81 -10.73 21.46
N HIS A 94 -8.72 -11.93 22.01
CA HIS A 94 -8.61 -12.12 23.46
C HIS A 94 -7.34 -11.52 24.07
N LYS A 95 -6.24 -11.40 23.31
CA LYS A 95 -4.99 -10.78 23.81
C LYS A 95 -5.12 -9.27 23.96
N ALA A 96 -5.85 -8.63 23.04
CA ALA A 96 -6.05 -7.18 23.04
C ALA A 96 -7.29 -6.74 23.82
N GLY A 97 -8.23 -7.67 24.15
CA GLY A 97 -9.51 -7.35 24.77
C GLY A 97 -10.44 -6.50 23.89
N LYS A 98 -10.21 -6.51 22.56
CA LYS A 98 -10.91 -5.71 21.56
C LYS A 98 -11.27 -6.55 20.34
N SER A 99 -12.19 -6.09 19.49
CA SER A 99 -12.44 -6.77 18.21
C SER A 99 -11.17 -6.80 17.35
N ALA A 100 -10.98 -7.82 16.52
CA ALA A 100 -9.86 -7.89 15.61
C ALA A 100 -9.86 -6.70 14.62
N LEU A 101 -11.04 -6.24 14.19
CA LEU A 101 -11.20 -5.04 13.38
C LEU A 101 -10.62 -3.79 14.08
N GLU A 102 -10.99 -3.57 15.35
CA GLU A 102 -10.44 -2.45 16.12
C GLU A 102 -8.93 -2.56 16.30
N VAL A 103 -8.41 -3.76 16.55
CA VAL A 103 -6.97 -3.99 16.70
C VAL A 103 -6.21 -3.58 15.43
N VAL A 104 -6.70 -3.97 14.24
CA VAL A 104 -6.07 -3.64 12.95
C VAL A 104 -5.96 -2.13 12.74
N TYR A 105 -6.96 -1.37 13.17
CA TYR A 105 -6.99 0.08 12.93
C TYR A 105 -6.44 0.93 14.09
N THR A 106 -6.23 0.36 15.28
CA THR A 106 -5.80 1.15 16.47
C THR A 106 -4.47 0.71 17.06
N VAL A 107 -3.93 -0.42 16.67
CA VAL A 107 -2.68 -0.96 17.21
C VAL A 107 -1.63 -1.06 16.12
N LEU A 108 -0.46 -0.44 16.34
CA LEU A 108 0.69 -0.58 15.45
C LEU A 108 1.26 -2.01 15.55
N HIS A 109 1.80 -2.49 14.43
CA HIS A 109 2.38 -3.83 14.34
C HIS A 109 1.41 -4.96 14.71
N ALA A 110 0.12 -4.76 14.37
CA ALA A 110 -0.92 -5.74 14.51
C ALA A 110 -1.47 -6.15 13.13
N GLY A 111 -1.60 -7.45 12.89
CA GLY A 111 -2.15 -7.96 11.63
C GLY A 111 -1.98 -9.45 11.46
N GLY A 112 -2.72 -10.05 10.53
CA GLY A 112 -2.68 -11.48 10.21
C GLY A 112 -1.47 -11.93 9.37
N LYS A 113 -0.54 -11.01 9.06
CA LYS A 113 0.60 -11.23 8.17
C LYS A 113 1.89 -11.64 8.90
N PHE A 114 1.89 -11.67 10.24
CA PHE A 114 3.04 -12.03 11.07
C PHE A 114 3.11 -13.54 11.41
N GLY A 115 3.21 -14.39 10.37
CA GLY A 115 3.48 -15.83 10.58
C GLY A 115 2.30 -16.71 11.02
N GLY A 116 1.07 -16.16 11.02
CA GLY A 116 -0.13 -16.89 11.45
C GLY A 116 -0.79 -17.79 10.39
N GLY A 117 -0.14 -18.06 9.24
CA GLY A 117 -0.68 -18.93 8.19
C GLY A 117 -1.79 -18.32 7.33
N GLY A 118 -2.20 -17.08 7.58
CA GLY A 118 -3.26 -16.39 6.82
C GLY A 118 -2.83 -15.93 5.42
N TYR A 119 -1.53 -15.67 5.24
CA TYR A 119 -0.95 -15.21 3.98
C TYR A 119 0.39 -15.92 3.74
N LYS A 120 0.55 -16.56 2.59
CA LYS A 120 1.83 -17.15 2.15
C LYS A 120 2.74 -16.09 1.53
N VAL A 121 2.16 -15.13 0.85
CA VAL A 121 2.83 -13.99 0.22
C VAL A 121 2.03 -12.75 0.58
N SER A 122 2.69 -11.69 0.99
CA SER A 122 2.06 -10.38 1.21
C SER A 122 3.05 -9.27 0.91
N GLY A 123 2.54 -8.15 0.38
CA GLY A 123 3.30 -6.92 0.20
C GLY A 123 3.45 -6.15 1.51
N GLY A 124 2.41 -6.15 2.34
CA GLY A 124 2.42 -5.48 3.65
C GLY A 124 3.20 -6.26 4.70
N LEU A 125 4.45 -5.84 4.97
CA LEU A 125 5.35 -6.53 5.91
C LEU A 125 5.32 -5.96 7.33
N HIS A 126 4.86 -4.73 7.53
CA HIS A 126 5.03 -4.00 8.78
C HIS A 126 3.81 -4.05 9.71
N GLY A 127 2.62 -4.39 9.16
CA GLY A 127 1.37 -4.45 9.94
C GLY A 127 0.96 -3.09 10.52
N VAL A 128 1.26 -2.00 9.81
CA VAL A 128 0.96 -0.64 10.28
C VAL A 128 0.06 0.16 9.34
N GLY A 129 -0.08 -0.22 8.07
CA GLY A 129 -0.74 0.60 7.05
C GLY A 129 -2.14 1.06 7.45
N ALA A 130 -3.03 0.15 7.82
CA ALA A 130 -4.40 0.49 8.21
C ALA A 130 -4.46 1.43 9.42
N SER A 131 -3.64 1.18 10.45
CA SER A 131 -3.59 2.01 11.65
C SER A 131 -2.94 3.38 11.39
N VAL A 132 -1.98 3.45 10.47
CA VAL A 132 -1.37 4.71 10.01
C VAL A 132 -2.39 5.56 9.25
N VAL A 133 -3.15 4.97 8.31
CA VAL A 133 -4.23 5.70 7.60
C VAL A 133 -5.27 6.23 8.60
N ASN A 134 -5.66 5.41 9.58
CA ASN A 134 -6.58 5.85 10.64
C ASN A 134 -6.00 7.01 11.46
N ALA A 135 -4.75 6.92 11.89
CA ALA A 135 -4.10 7.99 12.67
C ALA A 135 -4.00 9.32 11.91
N LEU A 136 -3.80 9.26 10.58
CA LEU A 136 -3.61 10.44 9.71
C LEU A 136 -4.90 10.92 9.04
N SER A 137 -6.05 10.42 9.49
CA SER A 137 -7.38 10.80 9.01
C SER A 137 -8.18 11.51 10.09
N THR A 138 -8.95 12.53 9.70
CA THR A 138 -9.94 13.17 10.61
C THR A 138 -11.08 12.23 10.92
N LYS A 139 -11.49 11.43 9.91
CA LYS A 139 -12.53 10.40 10.01
C LYS A 139 -12.12 9.20 9.19
N LEU A 140 -12.41 8.01 9.69
CA LEU A 140 -12.32 6.76 8.96
C LEU A 140 -13.48 5.88 9.34
N SER A 141 -14.08 5.20 8.38
CA SER A 141 -15.13 4.19 8.59
C SER A 141 -14.78 2.90 7.86
N VAL A 142 -15.08 1.80 8.50
CA VAL A 142 -14.90 0.47 7.91
C VAL A 142 -16.21 -0.27 7.94
N GLU A 143 -16.58 -0.86 6.82
CA GLU A 143 -17.66 -1.83 6.71
C GLU A 143 -17.04 -3.18 6.33
N VAL A 144 -17.47 -4.24 6.98
CA VAL A 144 -17.05 -5.61 6.67
C VAL A 144 -18.30 -6.43 6.33
N TYR A 145 -18.30 -6.99 5.14
CA TYR A 145 -19.36 -7.89 4.65
C TYR A 145 -18.96 -9.33 4.98
N LYS A 146 -19.71 -9.98 5.87
CA LYS A 146 -19.37 -11.32 6.33
C LYS A 146 -20.59 -12.03 6.91
N ASP A 147 -20.75 -13.31 6.56
CA ASP A 147 -21.79 -14.20 7.12
C ASP A 147 -23.22 -13.61 7.01
N GLY A 148 -23.52 -12.92 5.89
CA GLY A 148 -24.80 -12.27 5.62
C GLY A 148 -25.07 -11.01 6.43
N GLN A 149 -24.08 -10.48 7.12
CA GLN A 149 -24.18 -9.27 7.93
C GLN A 149 -23.18 -8.19 7.45
N ILE A 150 -23.52 -6.94 7.75
CA ILE A 150 -22.66 -5.78 7.54
C ILE A 150 -22.23 -5.29 8.93
N TYR A 151 -20.96 -5.50 9.24
CA TYR A 151 -20.34 -4.96 10.45
C TYR A 151 -19.73 -3.60 10.14
N SER A 152 -19.79 -2.67 11.09
CA SER A 152 -19.15 -1.36 10.92
C SER A 152 -18.49 -0.88 12.20
N GLN A 153 -17.43 -0.11 12.01
CA GLN A 153 -16.79 0.69 13.04
C GLN A 153 -16.27 1.99 12.44
N SER A 154 -16.45 3.09 13.15
CA SER A 154 -15.93 4.40 12.76
C SER A 154 -14.91 4.93 13.76
N TYR A 155 -14.06 5.82 13.26
CA TYR A 155 -12.93 6.37 13.99
C TYR A 155 -12.80 7.87 13.74
N LYS A 156 -12.34 8.60 14.74
CA LYS A 156 -11.92 9.99 14.64
C LYS A 156 -10.49 10.15 15.15
N ILE A 157 -9.63 10.62 14.26
CA ILE A 157 -8.23 10.90 14.60
C ILE A 157 -7.59 9.67 15.29
N GLY A 158 -7.76 8.49 14.70
CA GLY A 158 -7.19 7.24 15.19
C GLY A 158 -7.96 6.55 16.33
N LYS A 159 -8.95 7.20 16.93
CA LYS A 159 -9.72 6.66 18.07
C LYS A 159 -11.07 6.14 17.60
N PRO A 160 -11.52 4.95 18.06
CA PRO A 160 -12.84 4.44 17.73
C PRO A 160 -13.91 5.32 18.39
N ASP A 161 -14.98 5.63 17.62
CA ASP A 161 -16.15 6.35 18.14
C ASP A 161 -17.02 5.44 19.00
N GLU A 162 -17.09 4.17 18.60
CA GLU A 162 -17.94 3.16 19.23
C GLU A 162 -17.38 1.74 18.94
N PRO A 163 -17.78 0.72 19.69
CA PRO A 163 -17.44 -0.67 19.38
C PRO A 163 -17.98 -1.11 18.01
N VAL A 164 -17.40 -2.18 17.43
CA VAL A 164 -17.93 -2.81 16.23
C VAL A 164 -19.40 -3.20 16.42
N LYS A 165 -20.26 -2.84 15.47
CA LYS A 165 -21.69 -3.15 15.49
C LYS A 165 -22.16 -3.69 14.14
N VAL A 166 -23.24 -4.43 14.15
CA VAL A 166 -23.96 -4.81 12.94
C VAL A 166 -24.90 -3.66 12.55
N ILE A 167 -24.73 -3.16 11.32
CA ILE A 167 -25.53 -2.05 10.79
C ILE A 167 -26.56 -2.49 9.76
N GLY A 168 -26.48 -3.74 9.27
CA GLY A 168 -27.40 -4.24 8.25
C GLY A 168 -27.15 -5.70 7.91
N LYS A 169 -27.89 -6.16 6.89
CA LYS A 169 -27.74 -7.48 6.30
C LYS A 169 -27.30 -7.34 4.85
N CYS A 170 -26.54 -8.29 4.34
CA CYS A 170 -26.16 -8.41 2.94
C CYS A 170 -26.50 -9.84 2.45
N SER A 171 -26.29 -10.09 1.15
CA SER A 171 -26.32 -11.46 0.63
C SER A 171 -25.29 -12.32 1.38
N ALA A 172 -25.62 -13.59 1.63
CA ALA A 172 -24.68 -14.54 2.24
C ALA A 172 -23.40 -14.75 1.42
N GLU A 173 -23.47 -14.47 0.13
CA GLU A 173 -22.35 -14.56 -0.81
C GLU A 173 -21.50 -13.28 -0.84
N LYS A 174 -22.04 -12.14 -0.34
CA LYS A 174 -21.26 -10.89 -0.29
C LYS A 174 -20.27 -10.96 0.86
N HIS A 175 -19.01 -10.81 0.52
CA HIS A 175 -17.89 -10.72 1.46
C HIS A 175 -16.94 -9.60 1.04
N GLY A 176 -16.06 -9.16 1.93
CA GLY A 176 -15.07 -8.14 1.65
C GLY A 176 -15.02 -7.05 2.69
N THR A 177 -14.22 -6.04 2.39
CA THR A 177 -14.04 -4.87 3.25
C THR A 177 -14.22 -3.60 2.44
N LYS A 178 -14.89 -2.60 3.04
CA LYS A 178 -15.01 -1.26 2.50
C LYS A 178 -14.48 -0.27 3.52
N VAL A 179 -13.52 0.54 3.10
CA VAL A 179 -12.87 1.55 3.92
C VAL A 179 -13.09 2.92 3.30
N THR A 180 -13.61 3.86 4.08
CA THR A 180 -13.71 5.26 3.66
C THR A 180 -12.95 6.13 4.65
N PHE A 181 -12.06 7.00 4.16
CA PHE A 181 -11.26 7.86 5.02
C PHE A 181 -11.08 9.27 4.46
N HIS A 182 -10.95 10.24 5.38
CA HIS A 182 -10.72 11.64 5.09
C HIS A 182 -9.34 12.04 5.62
N PRO A 183 -8.38 12.42 4.79
CA PRO A 183 -7.06 12.84 5.25
C PRO A 183 -7.16 14.06 6.15
N ASP A 184 -6.27 14.15 7.14
CA ASP A 184 -6.26 15.24 8.12
C ASP A 184 -5.54 16.47 7.56
N PRO A 185 -6.25 17.60 7.29
CA PRO A 185 -5.64 18.81 6.74
C PRO A 185 -4.68 19.51 7.71
N THR A 186 -4.63 19.10 8.99
CA THR A 186 -3.64 19.63 9.94
C THR A 186 -2.29 18.92 9.83
N ILE A 187 -2.21 17.82 9.07
CA ILE A 187 -1.01 17.02 8.87
C ILE A 187 -0.48 17.17 7.44
N PHE A 188 -1.36 17.11 6.45
CA PHE A 188 -0.98 17.18 5.05
C PHE A 188 -0.96 18.63 4.55
N GLU A 189 0.03 18.93 3.70
CA GLU A 189 0.17 20.22 3.03
C GLU A 189 -1.02 20.50 2.11
N GLU A 190 -1.56 19.43 1.50
CA GLU A 190 -2.79 19.43 0.70
C GLU A 190 -3.55 18.12 0.91
N THR A 191 -4.86 18.14 0.70
CA THR A 191 -5.73 16.97 0.84
C THR A 191 -6.48 16.63 -0.45
N VAL A 192 -6.07 17.21 -1.58
CA VAL A 192 -6.67 16.98 -2.88
C VAL A 192 -5.94 15.83 -3.59
N TYR A 193 -6.65 14.75 -3.87
CA TYR A 193 -6.09 13.62 -4.59
C TYR A 193 -5.99 13.91 -6.10
N ASP A 194 -4.83 13.57 -6.67
CA ASP A 194 -4.61 13.60 -8.11
C ASP A 194 -5.04 12.26 -8.74
N TYR A 195 -5.98 12.35 -9.68
CA TYR A 195 -6.56 11.17 -10.34
C TYR A 195 -5.53 10.42 -11.18
N ASP A 196 -4.67 11.14 -11.92
CA ASP A 196 -3.71 10.51 -12.83
C ASP A 196 -2.60 9.80 -12.04
N THR A 197 -2.19 10.33 -10.90
CA THR A 197 -1.25 9.69 -9.98
C THR A 197 -1.81 8.35 -9.46
N LEU A 198 -3.07 8.34 -9.00
CA LEU A 198 -3.73 7.10 -8.58
C LEU A 198 -3.90 6.13 -9.75
N LYS A 199 -4.33 6.64 -10.91
CA LYS A 199 -4.53 5.86 -12.14
C LYS A 199 -3.26 5.14 -12.58
N GLN A 200 -2.12 5.81 -12.54
CA GLN A 200 -0.84 5.20 -12.87
C GLN A 200 -0.50 4.07 -11.90
N ARG A 201 -0.57 4.32 -10.61
CA ARG A 201 -0.22 3.33 -9.58
C ARG A 201 -1.14 2.11 -9.62
N LEU A 202 -2.46 2.32 -9.74
CA LEU A 202 -3.43 1.23 -9.79
C LEU A 202 -3.30 0.38 -11.06
N ARG A 203 -2.91 1.00 -12.18
CA ARG A 203 -2.58 0.26 -13.42
C ARG A 203 -1.37 -0.66 -13.21
N GLU A 204 -0.30 -0.16 -12.61
CA GLU A 204 0.89 -0.97 -12.30
C GLU A 204 0.52 -2.14 -11.38
N THR A 205 -0.26 -1.88 -10.34
CA THR A 205 -0.77 -2.90 -9.41
C THR A 205 -1.59 -3.98 -10.13
N ALA A 206 -2.46 -3.59 -11.07
CA ALA A 206 -3.26 -4.54 -11.84
C ALA A 206 -2.41 -5.40 -12.81
N PHE A 207 -1.35 -4.86 -13.40
CA PHE A 207 -0.40 -5.63 -14.19
C PHE A 207 0.37 -6.66 -13.36
N LEU A 208 0.77 -6.28 -12.15
CA LEU A 208 1.53 -7.14 -11.25
C LEU A 208 0.67 -8.23 -10.61
N THR A 209 -0.64 -8.00 -10.49
CA THR A 209 -1.58 -8.95 -9.88
C THR A 209 -2.48 -9.53 -10.97
N LYS A 210 -1.94 -10.49 -11.70
CA LYS A 210 -2.58 -11.12 -12.86
C LYS A 210 -4.03 -11.53 -12.58
N GLY A 211 -4.96 -11.01 -13.41
CA GLY A 211 -6.39 -11.32 -13.32
C GLY A 211 -7.17 -10.55 -12.25
N LEU A 212 -6.52 -9.68 -11.46
CA LEU A 212 -7.21 -8.76 -10.56
C LEU A 212 -7.86 -7.62 -11.37
N ARG A 213 -9.13 -7.35 -11.09
CA ARG A 213 -9.85 -6.21 -11.64
C ARG A 213 -9.79 -5.05 -10.64
N ILE A 214 -9.31 -3.90 -11.08
CA ILE A 214 -9.30 -2.66 -10.27
C ILE A 214 -10.09 -1.60 -11.02
N VAL A 215 -11.01 -0.91 -10.33
CA VAL A 215 -11.77 0.22 -10.87
C VAL A 215 -11.41 1.47 -10.08
N LEU A 216 -11.03 2.53 -10.79
CA LEU A 216 -10.83 3.86 -10.22
C LEU A 216 -11.93 4.79 -10.70
N SER A 217 -12.66 5.41 -9.78
CA SER A 217 -13.71 6.39 -10.07
C SER A 217 -13.40 7.73 -9.42
N ASP A 218 -13.53 8.82 -10.18
CA ASP A 218 -13.52 10.19 -9.66
C ASP A 218 -14.95 10.72 -9.66
N ALA A 219 -15.56 10.75 -8.48
CA ALA A 219 -16.92 11.24 -8.28
C ALA A 219 -17.00 12.76 -8.00
N ARG A 220 -15.87 13.46 -8.08
CA ARG A 220 -15.82 14.94 -7.96
C ARG A 220 -16.30 15.62 -9.23
N VAL A 221 -16.38 14.91 -10.34
CA VAL A 221 -16.78 15.40 -11.65
C VAL A 221 -18.07 14.72 -12.15
N ASP A 222 -18.84 15.43 -12.94
CA ASP A 222 -20.08 14.93 -13.56
C ASP A 222 -19.98 15.03 -15.09
N PRO A 223 -20.09 13.93 -15.86
CA PRO A 223 -20.27 12.55 -15.37
C PRO A 223 -19.05 12.01 -14.62
N VAL A 224 -19.28 11.06 -13.71
CA VAL A 224 -18.20 10.39 -12.96
C VAL A 224 -17.16 9.81 -13.91
N HIS A 225 -15.90 10.16 -13.70
CA HIS A 225 -14.80 9.67 -14.52
C HIS A 225 -14.32 8.32 -13.97
N THR A 226 -14.51 7.25 -14.75
CA THR A 226 -14.16 5.90 -14.33
C THR A 226 -13.15 5.25 -15.28
N HIS A 227 -12.20 4.51 -14.71
CA HIS A 227 -11.25 3.70 -15.45
C HIS A 227 -11.12 2.30 -14.84
N GLU A 228 -11.17 1.29 -15.69
CA GLU A 228 -11.03 -0.10 -15.30
C GLU A 228 -9.68 -0.66 -15.75
N PHE A 229 -9.02 -1.39 -14.87
CA PHE A 229 -7.78 -2.12 -15.12
C PHE A 229 -8.01 -3.60 -14.88
N HIS A 230 -7.77 -4.42 -15.89
CA HIS A 230 -7.85 -5.87 -15.80
C HIS A 230 -6.90 -6.48 -16.83
N TYR A 231 -5.84 -7.11 -16.36
CA TYR A 231 -4.77 -7.65 -17.22
C TYR A 231 -4.55 -9.12 -16.95
N ALA A 232 -4.98 -9.97 -17.89
CA ALA A 232 -4.81 -11.42 -17.79
C ALA A 232 -3.37 -11.87 -18.13
N GLY A 233 -2.63 -11.06 -18.87
CA GLY A 233 -1.25 -11.34 -19.30
C GLY A 233 -0.17 -11.00 -18.28
N GLY A 234 -0.52 -10.32 -17.17
CA GLY A 234 0.42 -9.98 -16.11
C GLY A 234 1.60 -9.11 -16.61
N ILE A 235 2.81 -9.41 -16.14
CA ILE A 235 4.01 -8.62 -16.50
C ILE A 235 4.39 -8.70 -17.99
N LYS A 236 3.97 -9.72 -18.73
CA LYS A 236 4.12 -9.75 -20.20
C LYS A 236 3.36 -8.61 -20.85
N GLU A 237 2.11 -8.44 -20.42
CA GLU A 237 1.23 -7.37 -20.91
C GLU A 237 1.72 -6.01 -20.46
N PHE A 238 2.33 -5.92 -19.26
CA PHE A 238 2.98 -4.70 -18.78
C PHE A 238 4.13 -4.28 -19.69
N VAL A 239 5.02 -5.19 -20.10
CA VAL A 239 6.11 -4.90 -21.05
C VAL A 239 5.55 -4.41 -22.38
N THR A 240 4.50 -5.06 -22.90
CA THR A 240 3.81 -4.61 -24.13
C THR A 240 3.25 -3.20 -23.97
N TYR A 241 2.65 -2.90 -22.82
CA TYR A 241 2.14 -1.57 -22.51
C TYR A 241 3.26 -0.51 -22.48
N LEU A 242 4.39 -0.81 -21.83
CA LEU A 242 5.55 0.09 -21.74
C LEU A 242 6.18 0.37 -23.12
N ASN A 243 6.06 -0.57 -24.05
CA ASN A 243 6.58 -0.44 -25.41
C ASN A 243 5.56 0.13 -26.41
N LYS A 244 4.34 0.47 -25.99
CA LYS A 244 3.25 0.93 -26.91
C LYS A 244 3.65 2.12 -27.78
N SER A 245 4.54 2.99 -27.31
CA SER A 245 5.02 4.18 -28.04
C SER A 245 6.44 4.02 -28.60
N LYS A 246 6.99 2.80 -28.62
CA LYS A 246 8.35 2.48 -29.06
C LYS A 246 8.30 1.39 -30.14
N GLU A 247 9.35 1.30 -30.93
CA GLU A 247 9.51 0.23 -31.91
C GLU A 247 10.22 -0.96 -31.27
N ALA A 248 9.49 -2.06 -31.09
CA ALA A 248 10.05 -3.29 -30.56
C ALA A 248 10.93 -3.95 -31.61
N LEU A 249 12.14 -4.40 -31.24
CA LEU A 249 13.09 -5.05 -32.17
C LEU A 249 12.65 -6.47 -32.59
N TYR A 250 11.70 -7.04 -31.90
CA TYR A 250 11.06 -8.35 -32.19
C TYR A 250 9.65 -8.39 -31.59
N PRO A 251 8.72 -9.17 -32.18
CA PRO A 251 7.29 -9.08 -31.84
C PRO A 251 6.93 -9.69 -30.48
N GLU A 252 7.67 -10.69 -30.01
CA GLU A 252 7.31 -11.43 -28.81
C GLU A 252 8.04 -10.91 -27.58
N VAL A 253 7.30 -10.75 -26.47
CA VAL A 253 7.90 -10.48 -25.15
C VAL A 253 8.54 -11.76 -24.64
N ILE A 254 9.84 -11.71 -24.36
CA ILE A 254 10.57 -12.80 -23.71
C ILE A 254 10.05 -12.90 -22.27
N TYR A 255 9.64 -14.12 -21.89
CA TYR A 255 9.07 -14.38 -20.56
C TYR A 255 9.64 -15.68 -20.00
N CYS A 256 10.00 -15.63 -18.72
CA CYS A 256 10.36 -16.82 -17.97
C CYS A 256 9.89 -16.71 -16.53
N GLU A 257 9.55 -17.85 -15.95
CA GLU A 257 9.15 -17.98 -14.56
C GLU A 257 9.75 -19.25 -13.95
N GLY A 258 9.87 -19.28 -12.65
CA GLY A 258 10.36 -20.45 -11.94
C GLY A 258 10.34 -20.29 -10.44
N THR A 259 10.40 -21.42 -9.74
CA THR A 259 10.50 -21.45 -8.28
C THR A 259 11.79 -22.15 -7.87
N ARG A 260 12.55 -21.52 -6.98
CA ARG A 260 13.74 -22.11 -6.38
C ARG A 260 13.80 -21.75 -4.91
N ASP A 261 14.06 -22.75 -4.08
CA ASP A 261 14.18 -22.58 -2.61
C ASP A 261 13.00 -21.83 -1.97
N GLY A 262 11.77 -22.06 -2.50
CA GLY A 262 10.55 -21.39 -2.02
C GLY A 262 10.35 -19.97 -2.56
N VAL A 263 11.27 -19.44 -3.36
CA VAL A 263 11.15 -18.12 -4.01
C VAL A 263 10.65 -18.29 -5.43
N TYR A 264 9.50 -17.71 -5.74
CA TYR A 264 8.97 -17.61 -7.11
C TYR A 264 9.53 -16.37 -7.79
N VAL A 265 10.03 -16.55 -9.01
CA VAL A 265 10.60 -15.48 -9.83
C VAL A 265 9.90 -15.44 -11.18
N GLU A 266 9.56 -14.25 -11.61
CA GLU A 266 8.93 -13.97 -12.89
C GLU A 266 9.68 -12.83 -13.59
N VAL A 267 9.99 -13.01 -14.87
CA VAL A 267 10.73 -12.04 -15.68
C VAL A 267 10.05 -11.88 -17.02
N ALA A 268 9.79 -10.64 -17.42
CA ALA A 268 9.37 -10.29 -18.78
C ALA A 268 10.29 -9.20 -19.33
N MET A 269 10.72 -9.32 -20.59
CA MET A 269 11.59 -8.32 -21.23
C MET A 269 11.38 -8.28 -22.73
N GLN A 270 11.61 -7.10 -23.31
CA GLN A 270 11.61 -6.86 -24.74
C GLN A 270 12.54 -5.69 -25.06
N HIS A 271 13.37 -5.84 -26.07
CA HIS A 271 14.20 -4.75 -26.55
C HIS A 271 13.42 -3.87 -27.53
N ASN A 272 13.72 -2.59 -27.51
CA ASN A 272 13.14 -1.59 -28.40
C ASN A 272 14.24 -0.65 -28.96
N ASP A 273 13.85 0.29 -29.79
CA ASP A 273 14.70 1.27 -30.45
C ASP A 273 15.27 2.38 -29.52
N SER A 274 14.85 2.38 -28.24
CA SER A 274 15.30 3.38 -27.27
C SER A 274 16.69 3.10 -26.75
N TYR A 275 17.49 4.15 -26.52
CA TYR A 275 18.79 4.05 -25.84
C TYR A 275 18.67 3.98 -24.32
N ASN A 276 17.48 4.18 -23.77
CA ASN A 276 17.27 4.17 -22.32
C ASN A 276 16.86 2.77 -21.84
N ASP A 277 17.55 2.29 -20.81
CA ASP A 277 17.13 1.10 -20.05
C ASP A 277 15.95 1.46 -19.14
N ALA A 278 14.84 0.74 -19.29
CA ALA A 278 13.66 0.85 -18.44
C ALA A 278 13.48 -0.48 -17.69
N THR A 279 14.19 -0.63 -16.58
CA THR A 279 14.12 -1.82 -15.74
C THR A 279 13.28 -1.53 -14.50
N TYR A 280 12.21 -2.29 -14.33
CA TYR A 280 11.35 -2.28 -13.14
C TYR A 280 11.58 -3.55 -12.34
N SER A 281 11.75 -3.44 -11.04
CA SER A 281 11.93 -4.58 -10.15
C SER A 281 10.98 -4.52 -8.96
N PHE A 282 10.48 -5.68 -8.55
CA PHE A 282 9.44 -5.79 -7.53
C PHE A 282 9.74 -6.96 -6.59
N VAL A 283 9.27 -6.87 -5.36
CA VAL A 283 9.23 -7.97 -4.40
C VAL A 283 7.81 -8.01 -3.82
N ASN A 284 7.11 -9.13 -3.98
CA ASN A 284 5.71 -9.29 -3.55
C ASN A 284 4.81 -8.13 -4.05
N ASN A 285 4.93 -7.76 -5.32
CA ASN A 285 4.23 -6.67 -6.01
C ASN A 285 4.58 -5.25 -5.53
N ILE A 286 5.53 -5.09 -4.60
CA ILE A 286 6.03 -3.77 -4.19
C ILE A 286 7.24 -3.41 -5.05
N ILE A 287 7.19 -2.23 -5.66
CA ILE A 287 8.30 -1.71 -6.46
C ILE A 287 9.53 -1.50 -5.57
N THR A 288 10.71 -1.87 -6.11
CA THR A 288 12.01 -1.66 -5.47
C THR A 288 12.83 -0.67 -6.29
N PRO A 289 12.63 0.66 -6.14
CA PRO A 289 13.24 1.68 -7.00
C PRO A 289 14.78 1.66 -6.95
N GLU A 290 15.33 1.33 -5.79
CA GLU A 290 16.77 1.22 -5.57
C GLU A 290 17.35 -0.14 -6.02
N GLY A 291 16.49 -1.03 -6.54
CA GLY A 291 16.86 -2.39 -6.90
C GLY A 291 17.03 -3.29 -5.66
N GLY A 292 18.08 -4.12 -5.69
CA GLY A 292 18.40 -5.07 -4.63
C GLY A 292 19.13 -6.30 -5.17
N THR A 293 19.35 -7.28 -4.30
CA THR A 293 20.06 -8.53 -4.66
C THR A 293 19.35 -9.33 -5.75
N HIS A 294 18.01 -9.28 -5.81
CA HIS A 294 17.20 -9.93 -6.86
C HIS A 294 17.48 -9.31 -8.24
N LEU A 295 17.52 -7.97 -8.36
CA LEU A 295 17.83 -7.29 -9.62
C LEU A 295 19.30 -7.51 -10.01
N ALA A 296 20.24 -7.40 -9.06
CA ALA A 296 21.64 -7.67 -9.30
C ALA A 296 21.87 -9.12 -9.76
N GLY A 297 21.20 -10.08 -9.12
CA GLY A 297 21.22 -11.49 -9.50
C GLY A 297 20.70 -11.72 -10.93
N PHE A 298 19.59 -11.09 -11.29
CA PHE A 298 19.04 -11.15 -12.64
C PHE A 298 20.02 -10.60 -13.69
N ARG A 299 20.58 -9.39 -13.48
CA ARG A 299 21.53 -8.75 -14.40
C ARG A 299 22.77 -9.62 -14.62
N ASN A 300 23.32 -10.19 -13.54
CA ASN A 300 24.45 -11.11 -13.61
C ASN A 300 24.11 -12.39 -14.38
N ALA A 301 22.95 -13.00 -14.13
CA ALA A 301 22.50 -14.20 -14.82
C ALA A 301 22.29 -13.92 -16.32
N LEU A 302 21.64 -12.79 -16.66
CA LEU A 302 21.41 -12.38 -18.05
C LEU A 302 22.74 -12.22 -18.80
N THR A 303 23.68 -11.46 -18.24
CA THR A 303 25.02 -11.23 -18.82
C THR A 303 25.75 -12.56 -19.02
N LYS A 304 25.76 -13.44 -18.02
CA LYS A 304 26.40 -14.75 -18.10
C LYS A 304 25.77 -15.62 -19.18
N THR A 305 24.45 -15.65 -19.25
CA THR A 305 23.72 -16.48 -20.23
C THR A 305 24.00 -16.05 -21.66
N PHE A 306 23.92 -14.73 -21.93
CA PHE A 306 24.24 -14.20 -23.27
C PHE A 306 25.68 -14.48 -23.68
N ASN A 307 26.65 -14.23 -22.80
CA ASN A 307 28.06 -14.50 -23.08
C ASN A 307 28.33 -15.98 -23.34
N THR A 308 27.74 -16.87 -22.52
CA THR A 308 27.90 -18.31 -22.70
C THR A 308 27.31 -18.77 -24.03
N TYR A 309 26.11 -18.31 -24.37
CA TYR A 309 25.45 -18.63 -25.65
C TYR A 309 26.25 -18.07 -26.83
N ALA A 310 26.69 -16.83 -26.79
CA ALA A 310 27.42 -16.21 -27.88
C ALA A 310 28.77 -16.87 -28.14
N ARG A 311 29.48 -17.32 -27.10
CA ARG A 311 30.74 -18.10 -27.26
C ARG A 311 30.48 -19.49 -27.82
N ALA A 312 29.48 -20.21 -27.30
CA ALA A 312 29.11 -21.53 -27.75
C ALA A 312 28.72 -21.57 -29.25
N ASN A 313 28.07 -20.49 -29.71
CA ASN A 313 27.63 -20.32 -31.11
C ASN A 313 28.63 -19.52 -31.95
N LYS A 314 29.84 -19.22 -31.45
CA LYS A 314 30.90 -18.46 -32.17
C LYS A 314 30.47 -17.06 -32.63
N ILE A 315 29.49 -16.45 -31.97
CA ILE A 315 29.05 -15.09 -32.23
C ILE A 315 30.00 -14.09 -31.56
N LEU A 316 30.55 -14.46 -30.40
CA LEU A 316 31.57 -13.72 -29.65
C LEU A 316 32.88 -14.51 -29.65
N LYS A 317 33.99 -13.84 -29.91
CA LYS A 317 35.37 -14.40 -29.87
C LYS A 317 35.88 -14.48 -28.44
#